data_f4d428fd96c285f997f148f7fd6985b6
#
_entry.id   f4d428fd96c285f997f148f7fd6985b6
#
_cell.length_a   1.000
_cell.length_b   1.000
_cell.length_c   1.000
_cell.angle_alpha   90.00
_cell.angle_beta   90.00
_cell.angle_gamma   90.00
#
_symmetry.space_group_name_H-M   'P 1'
#
loop_
_entity.id
_entity.type
_entity.pdbx_description
1 polymer ?
#
loop_
_entity_poly.entity_id
_entity_poly.type
_entity_poly.pdbx_seq_one_letter_code
_entity_poly.pdbx_strand_id
1 'polypeptide(L)'
;FFLENYESHLQCGIIDFQSAFMGFIGWDLISLLENPRINFTNDYNDKLIEYFHDNTPIIENLNTFREQYYVLSLARQTRLLGRWRKLLSTNNDNKYLDYLKITKSRTIATLNNIKNYELRSMYEKYL
;
A
#
# COMPACT_ATOMS: atom_id res chain seq x y z
N PHE A 1 -0.64 -12.83 -13.95
CA PHE A 1 -0.94 -13.86 -14.96
C PHE A 1 -0.29 -15.16 -14.54
N PHE A 2 -1.08 -16.23 -14.49
CA PHE A 2 -0.58 -17.58 -14.28
C PHE A 2 -0.31 -18.21 -15.65
N LEU A 3 0.81 -18.91 -15.75
CA LEU A 3 1.10 -19.73 -16.94
C LEU A 3 0.24 -21.00 -16.88
N GLU A 4 -0.25 -21.47 -18.01
CA GLU A 4 -0.95 -22.75 -18.10
C GLU A 4 -0.04 -23.87 -17.56
N ASN A 5 -0.62 -24.82 -16.81
CA ASN A 5 0.09 -25.97 -16.21
C ASN A 5 1.19 -25.62 -15.20
N TYR A 6 1.06 -24.52 -14.48
CA TYR A 6 1.99 -24.23 -13.40
C TYR A 6 1.71 -25.13 -12.16
N GLU A 7 2.77 -25.63 -11.56
CA GLU A 7 2.72 -26.40 -10.30
C GLU A 7 3.24 -25.61 -9.10
N SER A 8 3.83 -24.44 -9.32
CA SER A 8 4.38 -23.59 -8.26
C SER A 8 4.32 -22.10 -8.60
N HIS A 9 4.40 -21.26 -7.57
CA HIS A 9 4.47 -19.79 -7.68
C HIS A 9 5.67 -19.28 -8.51
N LEU A 10 6.70 -20.09 -8.70
CA LEU A 10 7.87 -19.75 -9.53
C LEU A 10 7.54 -19.67 -11.02
N GLN A 11 6.37 -20.13 -11.43
CA GLN A 11 5.91 -20.08 -12.81
C GLN A 11 4.94 -18.93 -13.09
N CYS A 12 4.84 -17.94 -12.20
CA CYS A 12 4.05 -16.75 -12.44
C CYS A 12 4.72 -15.84 -13.48
N GLY A 13 3.98 -15.46 -14.50
CA GLY A 13 4.41 -14.46 -15.48
C GLY A 13 4.18 -13.04 -14.95
N ILE A 14 5.15 -12.16 -15.18
CA ILE A 14 5.03 -10.73 -14.85
C ILE A 14 4.66 -9.98 -16.12
N ILE A 15 3.64 -9.14 -16.05
CA ILE A 15 3.19 -8.25 -17.11
C ILE A 15 3.09 -6.82 -16.60
N ASP A 16 2.87 -5.87 -17.52
CA ASP A 16 2.59 -4.47 -17.20
C ASP A 16 3.78 -3.77 -16.50
N PHE A 17 5.00 -4.05 -17.01
CA PHE A 17 6.24 -3.49 -16.48
C PHE A 17 6.64 -2.14 -17.11
N GLN A 18 5.83 -1.61 -18.03
CA GLN A 18 6.03 -0.26 -18.55
C GLN A 18 5.93 0.76 -17.41
N SER A 19 6.77 1.79 -17.47
CA SER A 19 6.93 2.78 -16.40
C SER A 19 7.60 2.25 -15.13
N ALA A 20 8.32 1.14 -15.23
CA ALA A 20 9.17 0.68 -14.13
C ALA A 20 10.25 1.72 -13.80
N PHE A 21 10.54 1.90 -12.52
CA PHE A 21 11.55 2.84 -12.04
C PHE A 21 12.31 2.27 -10.85
N MET A 22 13.50 2.81 -10.60
CA MET A 22 14.27 2.48 -9.40
C MET A 22 13.67 3.18 -8.19
N GLY A 23 13.34 2.45 -7.15
CA GLY A 23 12.71 3.01 -5.96
C GLY A 23 12.79 2.09 -4.75
N PHE A 24 11.98 2.38 -3.74
CA PHE A 24 11.89 1.56 -2.54
C PHE A 24 11.40 0.15 -2.88
N ILE A 25 12.16 -0.85 -2.44
CA ILE A 25 11.92 -2.26 -2.75
C ILE A 25 10.52 -2.77 -2.31
N GLY A 26 9.95 -2.18 -1.25
CA GLY A 26 8.61 -2.50 -0.76
C GLY A 26 7.47 -1.77 -1.48
N TRP A 27 7.72 -0.99 -2.56
CA TRP A 27 6.67 -0.21 -3.21
C TRP A 27 5.55 -1.05 -3.79
N ASP A 28 5.88 -2.17 -4.42
CA ASP A 28 4.87 -3.08 -4.99
C ASP A 28 4.11 -3.82 -3.91
N LEU A 29 4.79 -4.17 -2.80
CA LEU A 29 4.14 -4.70 -1.61
C LEU A 29 3.12 -3.72 -1.04
N ILE A 30 3.47 -2.42 -0.88
CA ILE A 30 2.53 -1.37 -0.47
C ILE A 30 1.35 -1.31 -1.45
N SER A 31 1.62 -1.41 -2.75
CA SER A 31 0.59 -1.33 -3.77
C SER A 31 -0.39 -2.50 -3.72
N LEU A 32 0.06 -3.67 -3.33
CA LEU A 32 -0.75 -4.86 -3.12
C LEU A 32 -1.54 -4.78 -1.81
N LEU A 33 -0.87 -4.59 -0.68
CA LEU A 33 -1.47 -4.65 0.66
C LEU A 33 -2.43 -3.49 0.93
N GLU A 34 -2.12 -2.31 0.41
CA GLU A 34 -2.93 -1.10 0.57
C GLU A 34 -3.93 -0.88 -0.57
N ASN A 35 -4.22 -1.90 -1.37
CA ASN A 35 -5.21 -1.80 -2.43
C ASN A 35 -6.63 -1.77 -1.84
N PRO A 36 -7.44 -0.71 -2.03
CA PRO A 36 -8.78 -0.61 -1.45
C PRO A 36 -9.79 -1.62 -2.02
N ARG A 37 -9.42 -2.33 -3.11
CA ARG A 37 -10.23 -3.42 -3.67
C ARG A 37 -10.05 -4.75 -2.94
N ILE A 38 -9.02 -4.86 -2.09
CA ILE A 38 -8.69 -6.08 -1.36
C ILE A 38 -8.77 -5.75 0.14
N ASN A 39 -9.46 -6.57 0.89
CA ASN A 39 -9.62 -6.36 2.33
C ASN A 39 -8.77 -7.35 3.12
N PHE A 40 -7.50 -7.02 3.31
CA PHE A 40 -6.62 -7.72 4.24
C PHE A 40 -6.81 -7.18 5.66
N THR A 41 -6.72 -8.05 6.66
CA THR A 41 -6.65 -7.65 8.07
C THR A 41 -5.27 -7.06 8.38
N ASN A 42 -5.18 -6.19 9.38
CA ASN A 42 -3.89 -5.61 9.80
C ASN A 42 -2.88 -6.69 10.21
N ASP A 43 -3.31 -7.69 10.98
CA ASP A 43 -2.45 -8.82 11.38
C ASP A 43 -1.90 -9.60 10.17
N TYR A 44 -2.71 -9.78 9.15
CA TYR A 44 -2.25 -10.44 7.91
C TYR A 44 -1.27 -9.59 7.14
N ASN A 45 -1.50 -8.28 7.06
CA ASN A 45 -0.57 -7.34 6.44
C ASN A 45 0.79 -7.33 7.15
N ASP A 46 0.80 -7.31 8.49
CA ASP A 46 2.03 -7.33 9.26
C ASP A 46 2.86 -8.59 9.01
N LYS A 47 2.20 -9.75 8.96
CA LYS A 47 2.84 -11.03 8.61
C LYS A 47 3.42 -11.04 7.18
N LEU A 48 2.72 -10.44 6.23
CA LEU A 48 3.20 -10.35 4.85
C LEU A 48 4.38 -9.37 4.70
N ILE A 49 4.40 -8.29 5.48
CA ILE A 49 5.54 -7.35 5.54
C ILE A 49 6.78 -8.07 6.09
N GLU A 50 6.64 -8.82 7.18
CA GLU A 50 7.72 -9.65 7.75
C GLU A 50 8.21 -10.70 6.76
N TYR A 51 7.27 -11.48 6.19
CA TYR A 51 7.59 -12.51 5.21
C TYR A 51 8.35 -11.93 4.00
N PHE A 52 7.90 -10.78 3.48
CA PHE A 52 8.56 -10.11 2.37
C PHE A 52 9.99 -9.67 2.74
N HIS A 53 10.15 -9.07 3.92
CA HIS A 53 11.47 -8.65 4.43
C HIS A 53 12.43 -9.83 4.55
N ASP A 54 11.98 -10.93 5.13
CA ASP A 54 12.82 -12.11 5.41
C ASP A 54 13.21 -12.90 4.14
N ASN A 55 12.40 -12.78 3.07
CA ASN A 55 12.60 -13.50 1.81
C ASN A 55 13.12 -12.62 0.66
N THR A 56 13.46 -11.36 0.93
CA THR A 56 13.98 -10.42 -0.06
C THR A 56 15.36 -9.93 0.40
N PRO A 57 16.32 -9.68 -0.51
CA PRO A 57 17.67 -9.21 -0.15
C PRO A 57 17.63 -7.74 0.32
N ILE A 58 17.04 -7.50 1.49
CA ILE A 58 16.92 -6.20 2.13
C ILE A 58 18.06 -6.06 3.14
N ILE A 59 18.79 -4.96 3.09
CA ILE A 59 19.94 -4.68 3.95
C ILE A 59 19.48 -4.10 5.29
N GLU A 60 18.41 -3.30 5.28
CA GLU A 60 17.86 -2.65 6.46
C GLU A 60 17.21 -3.67 7.40
N ASN A 61 17.28 -3.41 8.70
CA ASN A 61 16.51 -4.21 9.65
C ASN A 61 14.99 -3.98 9.50
N LEU A 62 14.21 -4.93 9.97
CA LEU A 62 12.74 -4.93 9.83
C LEU A 62 12.08 -3.64 10.36
N ASN A 63 12.58 -3.06 11.46
CA ASN A 63 12.00 -1.84 12.01
C ASN A 63 12.20 -0.65 11.06
N THR A 64 13.40 -0.49 10.50
CA THR A 64 13.69 0.55 9.51
C THR A 64 12.87 0.35 8.24
N PHE A 65 12.77 -0.90 7.77
CA PHE A 65 11.93 -1.23 6.62
C PHE A 65 10.46 -0.88 6.86
N ARG A 66 9.91 -1.21 8.05
CA ARG A 66 8.54 -0.85 8.42
C ARG A 66 8.32 0.67 8.48
N GLU A 67 9.26 1.43 9.03
CA GLU A 67 9.16 2.90 9.03
C GLU A 67 9.09 3.47 7.62
N GLN A 68 9.94 3.02 6.71
CA GLN A 68 9.92 3.41 5.31
C GLN A 68 8.61 2.99 4.62
N TYR A 69 8.15 1.75 4.89
CA TYR A 69 6.88 1.24 4.40
C TYR A 69 5.72 2.16 4.79
N TYR A 70 5.58 2.51 6.07
CA TYR A 70 4.46 3.32 6.54
C TYR A 70 4.50 4.75 6.00
N VAL A 71 5.67 5.38 5.89
CA VAL A 71 5.79 6.72 5.30
C VAL A 71 5.37 6.72 3.83
N LEU A 72 5.83 5.75 3.05
CA LEU A 72 5.48 5.64 1.64
C LEU A 72 4.03 5.19 1.43
N SER A 73 3.51 4.32 2.29
CA SER A 73 2.10 3.96 2.34
C SER A 73 1.23 5.19 2.56
N LEU A 74 1.59 6.06 3.50
CA LEU A 74 0.89 7.32 3.76
C LEU A 74 0.86 8.23 2.52
N ALA A 75 2.00 8.42 1.86
CA ALA A 75 2.09 9.22 0.64
C ALA A 75 1.21 8.64 -0.49
N ARG A 76 1.22 7.31 -0.66
CA ARG A 76 0.37 6.62 -1.64
C ARG A 76 -1.12 6.80 -1.33
N GLN A 77 -1.52 6.60 -0.08
CA GLN A 77 -2.92 6.73 0.35
C GLN A 77 -3.42 8.16 0.17
N THR A 78 -2.60 9.17 0.47
CA THR A 78 -2.94 10.59 0.22
C THR A 78 -3.26 10.83 -1.24
N ARG A 79 -2.43 10.32 -2.16
CA ARG A 79 -2.68 10.39 -3.59
C ARG A 79 -3.99 9.67 -3.97
N LEU A 80 -4.27 8.52 -3.38
CA LEU A 80 -5.50 7.76 -3.65
C LEU A 80 -6.74 8.50 -3.14
N LEU A 81 -6.71 9.14 -1.98
CA LEU A 81 -7.81 9.96 -1.47
C LEU A 81 -8.19 11.06 -2.47
N GLY A 82 -7.20 11.77 -3.00
CA GLY A 82 -7.44 12.77 -4.05
C GLY A 82 -8.02 12.16 -5.34
N ARG A 83 -7.49 11.01 -5.77
CA ARG A 83 -7.97 10.29 -6.96
C ARG A 83 -9.43 9.83 -6.82
N TRP A 84 -9.78 9.24 -5.68
CA TRP A 84 -11.15 8.75 -5.45
C TRP A 84 -12.15 9.89 -5.40
N ARG A 85 -11.80 11.02 -4.75
CA ARG A 85 -12.65 12.23 -4.75
C ARG A 85 -12.88 12.75 -6.17
N LYS A 86 -11.82 12.84 -6.98
CA LYS A 86 -11.93 13.27 -8.38
C LYS A 86 -12.83 12.33 -9.19
N LEU A 87 -12.64 11.02 -9.07
CA LEU A 87 -13.44 10.03 -9.81
C LEU A 87 -14.89 10.01 -9.36
N LEU A 88 -15.15 10.18 -8.06
CA LEU A 88 -16.51 10.29 -7.53
C LEU A 88 -17.24 11.50 -8.11
N SER A 89 -16.59 12.67 -8.16
CA SER A 89 -17.19 13.89 -8.73
C SER A 89 -17.39 13.82 -10.24
N THR A 90 -16.57 13.04 -10.96
CA THR A 90 -16.63 12.96 -12.43
C THR A 90 -17.60 11.86 -12.90
N ASN A 91 -17.57 10.69 -12.27
CA ASN A 91 -18.28 9.50 -12.75
C ASN A 91 -19.56 9.20 -11.96
N ASN A 92 -19.76 9.84 -10.82
CA ASN A 92 -20.90 9.62 -9.89
C ASN A 92 -21.15 8.13 -9.56
N ASP A 93 -20.07 7.34 -9.44
CA ASP A 93 -20.11 5.90 -9.20
C ASP A 93 -19.81 5.61 -7.73
N ASN A 94 -20.78 5.02 -7.04
CA ASN A 94 -20.73 4.75 -5.60
C ASN A 94 -19.54 3.88 -5.15
N LYS A 95 -18.96 3.07 -6.04
CA LYS A 95 -17.75 2.28 -5.71
C LYS A 95 -16.58 3.16 -5.26
N TYR A 96 -16.47 4.39 -5.80
CA TYR A 96 -15.41 5.32 -5.40
C TYR A 96 -15.64 5.90 -4.00
N LEU A 97 -16.89 5.97 -3.54
CA LEU A 97 -17.20 6.33 -2.16
C LEU A 97 -16.70 5.26 -1.18
N ASP A 98 -16.88 3.99 -1.50
CA ASP A 98 -16.40 2.89 -0.67
C ASP A 98 -14.87 2.83 -0.65
N TYR A 99 -14.21 3.02 -1.80
CA TYR A 99 -12.76 3.12 -1.87
C TYR A 99 -12.22 4.32 -1.07
N LEU A 100 -12.93 5.45 -1.07
CA LEU A 100 -12.59 6.62 -0.29
C LEU A 100 -12.65 6.32 1.22
N LYS A 101 -13.72 5.67 1.69
CA LYS A 101 -13.89 5.28 3.10
C LYS A 101 -12.77 4.33 3.55
N ILE A 102 -12.52 3.27 2.76
CA ILE A 102 -11.47 2.29 3.06
C ILE A 102 -10.10 2.96 3.09
N THR A 103 -9.78 3.79 2.10
CA THR A 103 -8.48 4.49 2.03
C THR A 103 -8.33 5.45 3.22
N LYS A 104 -9.38 6.18 3.61
CA LYS A 104 -9.35 7.06 4.79
C LYS A 104 -9.09 6.28 6.08
N SER A 105 -9.80 5.17 6.29
CA SER A 105 -9.58 4.31 7.47
C SER A 105 -8.14 3.78 7.53
N ARG A 106 -7.58 3.34 6.41
CA ARG A 106 -6.19 2.90 6.33
C ARG A 106 -5.18 4.02 6.55
N THR A 107 -5.46 5.22 6.03
CA THR A 107 -4.62 6.39 6.30
C THR A 107 -4.51 6.66 7.79
N ILE A 108 -5.63 6.61 8.51
CA ILE A 108 -5.67 6.78 9.97
C ILE A 108 -4.88 5.66 10.67
N ALA A 109 -5.07 4.40 10.27
CA ALA A 109 -4.33 3.27 10.83
C ALA A 109 -2.81 3.40 10.57
N THR A 110 -2.42 3.82 9.37
CA THR A 110 -1.00 4.05 9.02
C THR A 110 -0.38 5.16 9.87
N LEU A 111 -1.11 6.25 10.13
CA LEU A 111 -0.63 7.35 10.97
C LEU A 111 -0.28 6.90 12.39
N ASN A 112 -0.97 5.91 12.94
CA ASN A 112 -0.65 5.36 14.27
C ASN A 112 0.74 4.70 14.32
N ASN A 113 1.27 4.28 13.18
CA ASN A 113 2.59 3.67 13.04
C ASN A 113 3.69 4.69 12.64
N ILE A 114 3.35 5.94 12.38
CA ILE A 114 4.30 7.00 12.06
C ILE A 114 4.87 7.60 13.34
N LYS A 115 6.18 7.53 13.51
CA LYS A 115 6.89 8.10 14.68
C LYS A 115 7.08 9.61 14.59
N ASN A 116 7.13 10.18 13.38
CA ASN A 116 7.32 11.60 13.17
C ASN A 116 6.07 12.38 13.60
N TYR A 117 6.19 13.08 14.71
CA TYR A 117 5.08 13.84 15.33
C TYR A 117 4.58 14.98 14.43
N GLU A 118 5.48 15.71 13.76
CA GLU A 118 5.11 16.83 12.88
C GLU A 118 4.26 16.34 11.69
N LEU A 119 4.68 15.24 11.09
CA LEU A 119 3.95 14.60 10.00
C LEU A 119 2.56 14.13 10.47
N ARG A 120 2.47 13.47 11.62
CA ARG A 120 1.18 13.05 12.23
C ARG A 120 0.26 14.24 12.45
N SER A 121 0.74 15.26 13.15
CA SER A 121 -0.04 16.46 13.49
C SER A 121 -0.56 17.18 12.23
N MET A 122 0.25 17.24 11.17
CA MET A 122 -0.18 17.79 9.89
C MET A 122 -1.38 17.02 9.31
N TYR A 123 -1.34 15.70 9.33
CA TYR A 123 -2.42 14.89 8.79
C TYR A 123 -3.69 14.92 9.64
N GLU A 124 -3.57 14.88 10.98
CA GLU A 124 -4.70 14.95 11.92
C GLU A 124 -5.54 16.22 11.74
N LYS A 125 -4.90 17.30 11.27
CA LYS A 125 -5.59 18.56 10.96
C LYS A 125 -6.52 18.48 9.75
N TYR A 126 -6.27 17.56 8.78
CA TYR A 126 -6.97 17.52 7.49
C TYR A 126 -7.78 16.23 7.26
N LEU A 127 -7.69 15.25 8.12
CA LEU A 127 -8.46 14.00 8.05
C LEU A 127 -9.72 14.03 8.88
#